data_ec12540c4d612bbe6962a188e6bcad92
#
_entry.id   ec12540c4d612bbe6962a188e6bcad92
#
_cell.length_a   1.000
_cell.length_b   1.000
_cell.length_c   1.000
_cell.angle_alpha   90.00
_cell.angle_beta   90.00
_cell.angle_gamma   90.00
#
_symmetry.space_group_name_H-M   'P 1'
#
loop_
_entity.id
_entity.type
_entity.pdbx_description
1 polymer ?
#
loop_
_entity_poly.entity_id
_entity_poly.type
_entity_poly.pdbx_seq_one_letter_code
_entity_poly.pdbx_strand_id
1 'polypeptide(L)'
;IHTKNKIKWCLDLNEGIDLSIFLFGTSEKKINNLKKLFKLNEKLIIIDIGANVGSISLPLAKIFNKSKIFAIEPTNYAFKKLTKNLNLNKDLKKNISLNQVFLSKKNKPTKVWSSWNFDNSDDKHRQHFGTLHSIKKKSYMSLTNFIKLKKIKKVDFIKLDVDGHELDVLESGDKFLKNNKPVIFIEIAPYLYPEFNYKCSELIAHIQKLKYSFYNEDLN
;
A
#
# COMPACT_ATOMS: atom_id res chain seq x y z
N ILE A 1 -15.55 17.95 -0.64
CA ILE A 1 -15.79 16.61 -1.25
C ILE A 1 -15.79 16.77 -2.76
N HIS A 2 -15.02 15.95 -3.42
CA HIS A 2 -14.92 15.90 -4.89
C HIS A 2 -15.30 14.50 -5.37
N THR A 3 -15.93 14.41 -6.56
CA THR A 3 -16.25 13.11 -7.18
C THR A 3 -15.42 12.93 -8.44
N LYS A 4 -14.60 11.88 -8.46
CA LYS A 4 -13.78 11.49 -9.62
C LYS A 4 -13.93 9.99 -9.86
N ASN A 5 -14.18 9.59 -11.10
CA ASN A 5 -14.36 8.18 -11.48
C ASN A 5 -15.44 7.44 -10.64
N LYS A 6 -16.56 8.13 -10.34
CA LYS A 6 -17.66 7.63 -9.51
C LYS A 6 -17.23 7.26 -8.08
N ILE A 7 -16.15 7.82 -7.57
CA ILE A 7 -15.68 7.71 -6.19
C ILE A 7 -15.69 9.12 -5.58
N LYS A 8 -16.23 9.22 -4.36
CA LYS A 8 -16.26 10.46 -3.57
C LYS A 8 -15.01 10.55 -2.72
N TRP A 9 -14.32 11.70 -2.79
CA TRP A 9 -13.07 11.96 -2.09
C TRP A 9 -13.19 13.17 -1.19
N CYS A 10 -12.60 13.08 -0.01
CA CYS A 10 -12.31 14.24 0.83
C CYS A 10 -10.85 14.65 0.56
N LEU A 11 -10.67 15.64 -0.28
CA LEU A 11 -9.36 16.11 -0.74
C LEU A 11 -8.94 17.37 0.02
N ASP A 12 -7.63 17.46 0.26
CA ASP A 12 -6.92 18.67 0.65
C ASP A 12 -5.92 19.00 -0.46
N LEU A 13 -6.17 20.07 -1.20
CA LEU A 13 -5.38 20.41 -2.38
C LEU A 13 -3.96 20.92 -2.07
N ASN A 14 -3.63 21.11 -0.78
CA ASN A 14 -2.26 21.34 -0.35
C ASN A 14 -1.41 20.05 -0.29
N GLU A 15 -2.08 18.88 -0.43
CA GLU A 15 -1.46 17.58 -0.38
C GLU A 15 -1.26 16.98 -1.77
N GLY A 16 -0.04 16.53 -2.07
CA GLY A 16 0.34 16.10 -3.43
C GLY A 16 -0.52 14.96 -3.99
N ILE A 17 -0.83 13.94 -3.16
CA ILE A 17 -1.68 12.82 -3.58
C ILE A 17 -3.11 13.29 -3.85
N ASP A 18 -3.65 14.13 -2.99
CA ASP A 18 -5.00 14.66 -3.14
C ASP A 18 -5.13 15.59 -4.35
N LEU A 19 -4.13 16.44 -4.57
CA LEU A 19 -4.05 17.28 -5.76
C LEU A 19 -3.97 16.42 -7.02
N SER A 20 -3.17 15.36 -7.00
CA SER A 20 -3.08 14.40 -8.10
C SER A 20 -4.43 13.72 -8.39
N ILE A 21 -5.15 13.29 -7.35
CA ILE A 21 -6.50 12.71 -7.51
C ILE A 21 -7.46 13.75 -8.10
N PHE A 22 -7.39 15.01 -7.65
CA PHE A 22 -8.23 16.09 -8.16
C PHE A 22 -8.00 16.35 -9.65
N LEU A 23 -6.74 16.51 -10.06
CA LEU A 23 -6.37 16.85 -11.42
C LEU A 23 -6.53 15.66 -12.39
N PHE A 24 -5.95 14.52 -12.03
CA PHE A 24 -5.77 13.39 -12.96
C PHE A 24 -6.65 12.18 -12.61
N GLY A 25 -7.25 12.15 -11.43
CA GLY A 25 -7.90 10.96 -10.89
C GLY A 25 -6.91 10.02 -10.22
N THR A 26 -7.36 8.81 -9.93
CA THR A 26 -6.50 7.76 -9.40
C THR A 26 -5.71 7.11 -10.54
N SER A 27 -4.63 6.40 -10.20
CA SER A 27 -3.71 5.76 -11.18
C SER A 27 -4.42 4.72 -12.05
N GLU A 28 -5.24 5.18 -13.00
CA GLU A 28 -6.04 4.31 -13.88
C GLU A 28 -5.18 3.34 -14.70
N LYS A 29 -4.00 3.78 -15.16
CA LYS A 29 -3.08 2.92 -15.94
C LYS A 29 -2.67 1.71 -15.12
N LYS A 30 -2.21 1.91 -13.87
CA LYS A 30 -1.78 0.84 -12.96
C LYS A 30 -2.92 -0.16 -12.71
N ILE A 31 -4.14 0.35 -12.48
CA ILE A 31 -5.32 -0.47 -12.20
C ILE A 31 -5.81 -1.19 -13.47
N ASN A 32 -5.75 -0.53 -14.63
CA ASN A 32 -6.15 -1.14 -15.90
C ASN A 32 -5.25 -2.31 -16.30
N ASN A 33 -3.96 -2.27 -15.95
CA ASN A 33 -3.06 -3.40 -16.20
C ASN A 33 -3.43 -4.63 -15.35
N LEU A 34 -3.99 -4.44 -14.15
CA LEU A 34 -4.52 -5.57 -13.37
C LEU A 34 -5.70 -6.28 -14.05
N LYS A 35 -6.49 -5.57 -14.88
CA LYS A 35 -7.56 -6.19 -15.68
C LYS A 35 -7.02 -7.15 -16.76
N LYS A 36 -5.75 -7.04 -17.13
CA LYS A 36 -5.10 -8.01 -18.03
C LYS A 36 -4.74 -9.30 -17.29
N LEU A 37 -4.50 -9.23 -15.98
CA LEU A 37 -4.08 -10.35 -15.13
C LEU A 37 -5.27 -11.05 -14.47
N PHE A 38 -6.35 -10.33 -14.16
CA PHE A 38 -7.50 -10.83 -13.42
C PHE A 38 -8.83 -10.49 -14.10
N LYS A 39 -9.77 -11.44 -14.06
CA LYS A 39 -11.12 -11.22 -14.58
C LYS A 39 -11.92 -10.32 -13.62
N LEU A 40 -12.71 -9.37 -14.17
CA LEU A 40 -13.50 -8.42 -13.38
C LEU A 40 -14.46 -9.09 -12.38
N ASN A 41 -14.94 -10.30 -12.70
CA ASN A 41 -15.89 -11.06 -11.88
C ASN A 41 -15.21 -12.01 -10.89
N GLU A 42 -13.88 -12.04 -10.81
CA GLU A 42 -13.14 -12.88 -9.87
C GLU A 42 -13.32 -12.40 -8.43
N LYS A 43 -13.35 -13.36 -7.50
CA LYS A 43 -13.34 -13.10 -6.06
C LYS A 43 -11.90 -13.06 -5.57
N LEU A 44 -11.21 -11.96 -5.82
CA LEU A 44 -9.82 -11.79 -5.43
C LEU A 44 -9.69 -11.45 -3.95
N ILE A 45 -8.62 -11.94 -3.34
CA ILE A 45 -8.13 -11.45 -2.05
C ILE A 45 -6.92 -10.55 -2.34
N ILE A 46 -7.07 -9.30 -2.00
CA ILE A 46 -6.10 -8.24 -2.29
C ILE A 46 -5.59 -7.67 -0.98
N ILE A 47 -4.28 -7.44 -0.87
CA ILE A 47 -3.67 -6.69 0.23
C ILE A 47 -3.02 -5.44 -0.36
N ASP A 48 -3.49 -4.27 0.08
CA ASP A 48 -2.94 -2.96 -0.28
C ASP A 48 -2.11 -2.47 0.92
N ILE A 49 -0.78 -2.60 0.83
CA ILE A 49 0.18 -2.24 1.88
C ILE A 49 0.72 -0.85 1.57
N GLY A 50 0.52 0.10 2.50
CA GLY A 50 0.68 1.52 2.27
C GLY A 50 -0.53 2.10 1.53
N ALA A 51 -1.74 1.82 2.04
CA ALA A 51 -2.99 2.21 1.38
C ALA A 51 -3.21 3.73 1.35
N ASN A 52 -2.49 4.46 2.19
CA ASN A 52 -2.54 5.92 2.28
C ASN A 52 -3.99 6.43 2.39
N VAL A 53 -4.44 7.34 1.53
CA VAL A 53 -5.82 7.86 1.52
C VAL A 53 -6.82 6.95 0.80
N GLY A 54 -6.37 5.79 0.29
CA GLY A 54 -7.18 4.83 -0.46
C GLY A 54 -7.18 5.01 -1.96
N SER A 55 -6.18 5.74 -2.50
CA SER A 55 -6.05 6.03 -3.94
C SER A 55 -6.00 4.78 -4.83
N ILE A 56 -5.61 3.64 -4.27
CA ILE A 56 -5.62 2.33 -4.94
C ILE A 56 -6.76 1.44 -4.42
N SER A 57 -6.94 1.35 -3.09
CA SER A 57 -7.96 0.48 -2.49
C SER A 57 -9.38 0.76 -2.98
N LEU A 58 -9.79 2.05 -3.06
CA LEU A 58 -11.16 2.38 -3.46
C LEU A 58 -11.45 2.07 -4.94
N PRO A 59 -10.58 2.45 -5.88
CA PRO A 59 -10.73 2.06 -7.28
C PRO A 59 -10.70 0.55 -7.50
N LEU A 60 -9.83 -0.19 -6.82
CA LEU A 60 -9.81 -1.66 -6.90
C LEU A 60 -11.13 -2.27 -6.43
N ALA A 61 -11.70 -1.78 -5.31
CA ALA A 61 -13.01 -2.24 -4.84
C ALA A 61 -14.15 -1.92 -5.80
N LYS A 62 -14.03 -0.81 -6.54
CA LYS A 62 -15.01 -0.42 -7.56
C LYS A 62 -14.95 -1.33 -8.79
N ILE A 63 -13.74 -1.66 -9.22
CA ILE A 63 -13.49 -2.46 -10.42
C ILE A 63 -13.71 -3.94 -10.15
N PHE A 64 -13.11 -4.47 -9.10
CA PHE A 64 -13.22 -5.87 -8.68
C PHE A 64 -14.25 -6.01 -7.55
N ASN A 65 -15.50 -5.73 -7.86
CA ASN A 65 -16.58 -5.55 -6.88
C ASN A 65 -16.97 -6.82 -6.09
N LYS A 66 -16.44 -7.99 -6.47
CA LYS A 66 -16.60 -9.27 -5.75
C LYS A 66 -15.39 -9.59 -4.85
N SER A 67 -14.35 -8.78 -4.91
CA SER A 67 -13.09 -9.02 -4.19
C SER A 67 -13.13 -8.51 -2.76
N LYS A 68 -12.24 -9.04 -1.93
CA LYS A 68 -11.96 -8.56 -0.57
C LYS A 68 -10.61 -7.88 -0.55
N ILE A 69 -10.58 -6.64 -0.10
CA ILE A 69 -9.38 -5.82 -0.01
C ILE A 69 -9.04 -5.56 1.44
N PHE A 70 -7.81 -5.86 1.85
CA PHE A 70 -7.26 -5.49 3.13
C PHE A 70 -6.37 -4.27 2.93
N ALA A 71 -6.89 -3.09 3.23
CA ALA A 71 -6.17 -1.83 3.15
C ALA A 71 -5.39 -1.62 4.45
N ILE A 72 -4.08 -1.50 4.35
CA ILE A 72 -3.15 -1.39 5.48
C ILE A 72 -2.45 -0.04 5.40
N GLU A 73 -2.65 0.78 6.43
CA GLU A 73 -2.04 2.10 6.55
C GLU A 73 -1.67 2.36 8.01
N PRO A 74 -0.38 2.51 8.35
CA PRO A 74 0.05 2.65 9.73
C PRO A 74 -0.13 4.05 10.32
N THR A 75 -0.07 5.10 9.50
CA THR A 75 -0.06 6.48 9.97
C THR A 75 -1.46 6.96 10.36
N ASN A 76 -1.54 7.71 11.46
CA ASN A 76 -2.84 8.19 11.96
C ASN A 76 -3.57 9.09 10.97
N TYR A 77 -2.83 9.98 10.33
CA TYR A 77 -3.43 10.96 9.43
C TYR A 77 -4.02 10.28 8.18
N ALA A 78 -3.17 9.55 7.44
CA ALA A 78 -3.62 8.89 6.24
C ALA A 78 -4.72 7.86 6.54
N PHE A 79 -4.61 7.10 7.66
CA PHE A 79 -5.64 6.16 8.06
C PHE A 79 -6.99 6.82 8.38
N LYS A 80 -7.00 7.96 9.06
CA LYS A 80 -8.23 8.74 9.30
C LYS A 80 -8.84 9.21 7.98
N LYS A 81 -8.02 9.67 7.04
CA LYS A 81 -8.44 10.14 5.73
C LYS A 81 -8.97 8.99 4.85
N LEU A 82 -8.28 7.85 4.84
CA LEU A 82 -8.75 6.60 4.22
C LEU A 82 -10.11 6.19 4.77
N THR A 83 -10.28 6.23 6.10
CA THR A 83 -11.55 5.92 6.75
C THR A 83 -12.66 6.88 6.31
N LYS A 84 -12.35 8.18 6.23
CA LYS A 84 -13.30 9.20 5.75
C LYS A 84 -13.68 8.96 4.30
N ASN A 85 -12.71 8.70 3.43
CA ASN A 85 -12.95 8.40 2.02
C ASN A 85 -13.80 7.15 1.84
N LEU A 86 -13.53 6.07 2.59
CA LEU A 86 -14.37 4.88 2.56
C LEU A 86 -15.81 5.17 3.05
N ASN A 87 -15.95 6.00 4.08
CA ASN A 87 -17.26 6.37 4.61
C ASN A 87 -18.12 7.16 3.62
N LEU A 88 -17.50 7.94 2.74
CA LEU A 88 -18.18 8.62 1.63
C LEU A 88 -18.67 7.65 0.53
N ASN A 89 -18.11 6.44 0.47
CA ASN A 89 -18.37 5.41 -0.55
C ASN A 89 -18.93 4.15 0.10
N LYS A 90 -20.17 4.25 0.64
CA LYS A 90 -20.80 3.18 1.44
C LYS A 90 -20.94 1.85 0.68
N ASP A 91 -21.10 1.90 -0.62
CA ASP A 91 -21.18 0.75 -1.52
C ASP A 91 -19.90 -0.09 -1.55
N LEU A 92 -18.74 0.52 -1.27
CA LEU A 92 -17.43 -0.14 -1.24
C LEU A 92 -17.07 -0.76 0.12
N LYS A 93 -17.80 -0.39 1.19
CA LYS A 93 -17.49 -0.85 2.56
C LYS A 93 -17.46 -2.37 2.71
N LYS A 94 -18.34 -3.08 2.02
CA LYS A 94 -18.40 -4.55 2.06
C LYS A 94 -17.13 -5.21 1.51
N ASN A 95 -16.42 -4.52 0.64
CA ASN A 95 -15.22 -5.02 -0.03
C ASN A 95 -13.92 -4.68 0.71
N ILE A 96 -13.88 -3.58 1.47
CA ILE A 96 -12.64 -3.06 2.07
C ILE A 96 -12.63 -3.25 3.58
N SER A 97 -11.56 -3.89 4.07
CA SER A 97 -11.24 -4.00 5.49
C SER A 97 -10.08 -3.06 5.81
N LEU A 98 -10.32 -2.04 6.63
CA LEU A 98 -9.30 -1.09 7.07
C LEU A 98 -8.47 -1.67 8.21
N ASN A 99 -7.15 -1.49 8.16
CA ASN A 99 -6.22 -2.04 9.13
C ASN A 99 -5.13 -1.01 9.43
N GLN A 100 -5.13 -0.46 10.65
CA GLN A 100 -4.09 0.45 11.10
C GLN A 100 -2.96 -0.33 11.76
N VAL A 101 -2.03 -0.81 10.95
CA VAL A 101 -0.90 -1.63 11.38
C VAL A 101 0.31 -1.36 10.49
N PHE A 102 1.50 -1.39 11.09
CA PHE A 102 2.77 -1.37 10.38
C PHE A 102 3.27 -2.80 10.19
N LEU A 103 3.46 -3.21 8.94
CA LEU A 103 3.99 -4.54 8.64
C LEU A 103 5.51 -4.52 8.66
N SER A 104 6.11 -5.34 9.51
CA SER A 104 7.55 -5.43 9.70
C SER A 104 7.94 -6.78 10.28
N LYS A 105 9.14 -7.24 9.95
CA LYS A 105 9.80 -8.37 10.60
C LYS A 105 10.32 -7.97 12.00
N LYS A 106 10.72 -6.73 12.12
CA LYS A 106 11.34 -6.16 13.33
C LYS A 106 10.25 -5.58 14.24
N ASN A 107 10.12 -6.12 15.44
CA ASN A 107 9.20 -5.57 16.45
C ASN A 107 9.88 -4.39 17.21
N LYS A 108 10.43 -3.43 16.47
CA LYS A 108 11.13 -2.26 17.01
C LYS A 108 10.47 -0.98 16.50
N PRO A 109 10.44 0.09 17.32
CA PRO A 109 10.00 1.40 16.84
C PRO A 109 10.79 1.80 15.59
N THR A 110 10.08 2.21 14.58
CA THR A 110 10.70 2.67 13.33
C THR A 110 10.10 4.01 12.94
N LYS A 111 10.81 4.71 12.09
CA LYS A 111 10.33 5.93 11.48
C LYS A 111 9.76 5.57 10.11
N VAL A 112 8.66 6.19 9.72
CA VAL A 112 8.08 6.07 8.39
C VAL A 112 8.01 7.44 7.74
N TRP A 113 8.32 7.49 6.46
CA TRP A 113 8.08 8.66 5.65
C TRP A 113 6.58 8.82 5.38
N SER A 114 6.12 10.05 5.31
CA SER A 114 4.78 10.34 4.82
C SER A 114 4.83 11.58 3.93
N SER A 115 4.02 11.59 2.90
CA SER A 115 3.87 12.73 1.99
C SER A 115 3.22 13.96 2.67
N TRP A 116 2.83 13.83 3.92
CA TRP A 116 2.09 14.85 4.66
C TRP A 116 3.02 15.79 5.43
N ASN A 117 2.80 17.07 5.26
CA ASN A 117 3.61 18.12 5.85
C ASN A 117 2.84 18.74 7.03
N PHE A 118 2.93 18.15 8.24
CA PHE A 118 2.12 18.59 9.39
C PHE A 118 2.81 19.42 10.44
N ASP A 119 4.12 19.37 10.54
CA ASP A 119 4.87 20.18 11.49
C ASP A 119 6.01 20.89 10.79
N ASN A 120 6.36 22.08 11.30
CA ASN A 120 7.55 22.85 10.92
C ASN A 120 8.85 22.13 11.36
N SER A 121 8.89 20.80 11.25
CA SER A 121 10.09 20.02 11.58
C SER A 121 11.09 20.12 10.43
N ASP A 122 12.34 20.37 10.78
CA ASP A 122 13.47 20.47 9.83
C ASP A 122 13.82 19.15 9.12
N ASP A 123 13.14 18.07 9.45
CA ASP A 123 13.33 16.72 8.89
C ASP A 123 12.60 16.54 7.54
N LYS A 124 12.86 17.44 6.58
CA LYS A 124 12.33 17.34 5.21
C LYS A 124 13.33 16.66 4.31
N HIS A 125 12.96 15.52 3.75
CA HIS A 125 13.74 14.90 2.69
C HIS A 125 13.51 15.65 1.37
N ARG A 126 14.56 16.26 0.80
CA ARG A 126 14.45 17.13 -0.41
C ARG A 126 13.87 16.42 -1.64
N GLN A 127 14.07 15.11 -1.76
CA GLN A 127 13.58 14.32 -2.89
C GLN A 127 12.18 13.75 -2.68
N HIS A 128 11.73 13.59 -1.45
CA HIS A 128 10.46 12.93 -1.13
C HIS A 128 9.36 13.91 -0.67
N PHE A 129 9.72 15.16 -0.38
CA PHE A 129 8.80 16.18 0.15
C PHE A 129 7.96 15.69 1.36
N GLY A 130 8.47 14.71 2.09
CA GLY A 130 7.77 14.03 3.17
C GLY A 130 8.30 14.40 4.57
N THR A 131 7.55 13.99 5.58
CA THR A 131 7.89 14.14 7.00
C THR A 131 8.06 12.77 7.65
N LEU A 132 9.06 12.65 8.53
CA LEU A 132 9.39 11.42 9.23
C LEU A 132 8.53 11.26 10.49
N HIS A 133 7.75 10.19 10.59
CA HIS A 133 6.89 9.91 11.72
C HIS A 133 7.29 8.67 12.49
N SER A 134 7.19 8.72 13.83
CA SER A 134 7.39 7.55 14.69
C SER A 134 6.11 6.76 14.86
N ILE A 135 6.17 5.44 14.68
CA ILE A 135 5.04 4.54 14.90
C ILE A 135 5.13 3.91 16.29
N LYS A 136 4.02 3.89 17.02
CA LYS A 136 3.94 3.28 18.36
C LYS A 136 4.10 1.77 18.30
N LYS A 137 4.87 1.19 19.21
CA LYS A 137 5.19 -0.26 19.29
C LYS A 137 3.99 -1.21 19.22
N LYS A 138 2.82 -0.83 19.71
CA LYS A 138 1.60 -1.66 19.70
C LYS A 138 0.99 -1.91 18.30
N SER A 139 1.47 -1.22 17.28
CA SER A 139 0.93 -1.30 15.91
C SER A 139 1.78 -2.13 14.96
N TYR A 140 2.76 -2.88 15.46
CA TYR A 140 3.66 -3.69 14.62
C TYR A 140 3.19 -5.12 14.49
N MET A 141 3.33 -5.68 13.29
CA MET A 141 3.00 -7.07 13.01
C MET A 141 3.77 -7.55 11.78
N SER A 142 4.14 -8.83 11.73
CA SER A 142 4.64 -9.42 10.48
C SER A 142 3.50 -9.67 9.49
N LEU A 143 3.81 -9.65 8.20
CA LEU A 143 2.83 -10.02 7.15
C LEU A 143 2.27 -11.43 7.41
N THR A 144 3.13 -12.38 7.84
CA THR A 144 2.70 -13.73 8.21
C THR A 144 1.66 -13.72 9.34
N ASN A 145 1.88 -12.91 10.39
CA ASN A 145 0.94 -12.82 11.50
C ASN A 145 -0.36 -12.11 11.11
N PHE A 146 -0.27 -11.09 10.27
CA PHE A 146 -1.44 -10.41 9.72
C PHE A 146 -2.34 -11.40 8.95
N ILE A 147 -1.75 -12.19 8.06
CA ILE A 147 -2.45 -13.21 7.28
C ILE A 147 -3.13 -14.23 8.19
N LYS A 148 -2.42 -14.72 9.21
CA LYS A 148 -2.98 -15.65 10.21
C LYS A 148 -4.13 -15.02 10.99
N LEU A 149 -3.95 -13.80 11.50
CA LEU A 149 -4.96 -13.07 12.27
C LEU A 149 -6.24 -12.86 11.46
N LYS A 150 -6.11 -12.52 10.19
CA LYS A 150 -7.24 -12.30 9.28
C LYS A 150 -7.79 -13.60 8.68
N LYS A 151 -7.22 -14.76 9.04
CA LYS A 151 -7.61 -16.09 8.54
C LYS A 151 -7.61 -16.16 7.00
N ILE A 152 -6.64 -15.48 6.36
CA ILE A 152 -6.50 -15.44 4.91
C ILE A 152 -5.82 -16.73 4.45
N LYS A 153 -6.49 -17.50 3.60
CA LYS A 153 -5.96 -18.77 3.07
C LYS A 153 -5.11 -18.56 1.82
N LYS A 154 -5.52 -17.61 0.98
CA LYS A 154 -4.88 -17.27 -0.30
C LYS A 154 -4.90 -15.77 -0.48
N VAL A 155 -3.85 -15.22 -1.09
CA VAL A 155 -3.81 -13.83 -1.58
C VAL A 155 -3.52 -13.89 -3.08
N ASP A 156 -4.28 -13.17 -3.86
CA ASP A 156 -4.12 -13.13 -5.32
C ASP A 156 -3.24 -11.97 -5.75
N PHE A 157 -3.35 -10.83 -5.06
CA PHE A 157 -2.62 -9.63 -5.40
C PHE A 157 -2.18 -8.86 -4.15
N ILE A 158 -0.94 -8.35 -4.16
CA ILE A 158 -0.38 -7.44 -3.16
C ILE A 158 0.09 -6.17 -3.87
N LYS A 159 -0.37 -4.98 -3.45
CA LYS A 159 0.31 -3.73 -3.69
C LYS A 159 1.23 -3.47 -2.51
N LEU A 160 2.49 -3.16 -2.77
CA LEU A 160 3.51 -2.85 -1.78
C LEU A 160 4.21 -1.55 -2.13
N ASP A 161 3.96 -0.54 -1.33
CA ASP A 161 4.44 0.82 -1.53
C ASP A 161 4.46 1.48 -0.14
N VAL A 162 5.63 1.42 0.50
CA VAL A 162 5.81 1.70 1.93
C VAL A 162 7.06 2.54 2.20
N ASP A 163 7.45 3.33 1.23
CA ASP A 163 8.48 4.37 1.34
C ASP A 163 9.78 3.86 2.00
N GLY A 164 10.37 2.79 1.45
CA GLY A 164 11.66 2.25 1.85
C GLY A 164 11.61 1.05 2.80
N HIS A 165 10.42 0.56 3.18
CA HIS A 165 10.27 -0.63 4.04
C HIS A 165 9.93 -1.91 3.28
N GLU A 166 10.04 -1.93 1.95
CA GLU A 166 9.61 -3.03 1.08
C GLU A 166 10.31 -4.34 1.45
N LEU A 167 11.63 -4.30 1.65
CA LEU A 167 12.41 -5.49 2.03
C LEU A 167 11.95 -6.08 3.37
N ASP A 168 11.76 -5.23 4.39
CA ASP A 168 11.33 -5.65 5.72
C ASP A 168 9.93 -6.29 5.70
N VAL A 169 9.02 -5.73 4.91
CA VAL A 169 7.67 -6.29 4.70
C VAL A 169 7.75 -7.65 4.02
N LEU A 170 8.50 -7.79 2.91
CA LEU A 170 8.64 -9.05 2.20
C LEU A 170 9.26 -10.13 3.07
N GLU A 171 10.37 -9.84 3.77
CA GLU A 171 11.00 -10.77 4.72
C GLU A 171 10.05 -11.21 5.82
N SER A 172 9.16 -10.33 6.27
CA SER A 172 8.15 -10.64 7.30
C SER A 172 7.10 -11.66 6.85
N GLY A 173 7.02 -11.87 5.52
CA GLY A 173 6.07 -12.77 4.86
C GLY A 173 6.68 -13.92 4.08
N ASP A 174 7.99 -14.15 4.14
CA ASP A 174 8.76 -15.09 3.29
C ASP A 174 8.07 -16.42 3.03
N LYS A 175 7.73 -17.14 4.09
CA LYS A 175 7.13 -18.46 3.96
C LYS A 175 5.80 -18.42 3.20
N PHE A 176 4.99 -17.41 3.50
CA PHE A 176 3.71 -17.23 2.84
C PHE A 176 3.90 -16.86 1.36
N LEU A 177 4.76 -15.87 1.07
CA LEU A 177 5.03 -15.41 -0.30
C LEU A 177 5.60 -16.51 -1.17
N LYS A 178 6.52 -17.32 -0.61
CA LYS A 178 7.11 -18.48 -1.31
C LYS A 178 6.07 -19.53 -1.71
N ASN A 179 5.11 -19.79 -0.85
CA ASN A 179 4.12 -20.85 -1.05
C ASN A 179 2.86 -20.37 -1.80
N ASN A 180 2.44 -19.14 -1.58
CA ASN A 180 1.19 -18.61 -2.15
C ASN A 180 1.38 -17.93 -3.51
N LYS A 181 2.55 -17.32 -3.74
CA LYS A 181 2.91 -16.66 -5.00
C LYS A 181 1.87 -15.65 -5.51
N PRO A 182 1.42 -14.68 -4.70
CA PRO A 182 0.56 -13.63 -5.20
C PRO A 182 1.28 -12.80 -6.28
N VAL A 183 0.55 -12.19 -7.19
CA VAL A 183 1.10 -11.11 -8.00
C VAL A 183 1.43 -9.94 -7.08
N ILE A 184 2.62 -9.37 -7.22
CA ILE A 184 3.07 -8.24 -6.40
C ILE A 184 3.32 -7.03 -7.31
N PHE A 185 2.58 -5.96 -7.08
CA PHE A 185 2.91 -4.64 -7.59
C PHE A 185 3.71 -3.91 -6.51
N ILE A 186 4.98 -3.64 -6.79
CA ILE A 186 5.90 -3.03 -5.84
C ILE A 186 6.41 -1.69 -6.36
N GLU A 187 6.43 -0.67 -5.51
CA GLU A 187 7.21 0.53 -5.76
C GLU A 187 8.67 0.28 -5.37
N ILE A 188 9.60 0.68 -6.24
CA ILE A 188 11.04 0.58 -5.98
C ILE A 188 11.61 2.00 -5.93
N ALA A 189 11.97 2.45 -4.71
CA ALA A 189 12.51 3.77 -4.41
C ALA A 189 13.97 3.68 -3.91
N PRO A 190 14.97 3.43 -4.79
CA PRO A 190 16.35 3.14 -4.40
C PRO A 190 17.01 4.23 -3.56
N TYR A 191 16.55 5.48 -3.71
CA TYR A 191 17.08 6.64 -3.00
C TYR A 191 16.70 6.66 -1.51
N LEU A 192 15.66 5.91 -1.09
CA LEU A 192 15.25 5.78 0.31
C LEU A 192 15.98 4.67 1.06
N TYR A 193 16.41 3.62 0.37
CA TYR A 193 16.91 2.40 1.02
C TYR A 193 18.13 2.59 1.92
N PRO A 194 19.10 3.49 1.61
CA PRO A 194 20.23 3.74 2.51
C PRO A 194 19.81 4.23 3.91
N GLU A 195 18.68 4.95 4.02
CA GLU A 195 18.15 5.43 5.32
C GLU A 195 17.65 4.26 6.20
N PHE A 196 17.32 3.14 5.59
CA PHE A 196 16.88 1.92 6.27
C PHE A 196 17.96 0.84 6.33
N ASN A 197 19.24 1.22 6.01
CA ASN A 197 20.42 0.38 6.08
C ASN A 197 20.37 -0.85 5.16
N TYR A 198 19.84 -0.70 3.95
CA TYR A 198 19.96 -1.70 2.90
C TYR A 198 20.08 -1.06 1.51
N LYS A 199 20.47 -1.86 0.52
CA LYS A 199 20.63 -1.46 -0.88
C LYS A 199 19.52 -2.03 -1.74
N CYS A 200 19.21 -1.35 -2.86
CA CYS A 200 18.27 -1.86 -3.85
C CYS A 200 18.62 -3.29 -4.31
N SER A 201 19.91 -3.61 -4.46
CA SER A 201 20.38 -4.95 -4.81
C SER A 201 19.95 -6.04 -3.83
N GLU A 202 19.82 -5.72 -2.54
CA GLU A 202 19.37 -6.67 -1.52
C GLU A 202 17.88 -6.96 -1.66
N LEU A 203 17.07 -5.94 -1.95
CA LEU A 203 15.65 -6.11 -2.26
C LEU A 203 15.48 -7.00 -3.50
N ILE A 204 16.19 -6.71 -4.59
CA ILE A 204 16.14 -7.48 -5.83
C ILE A 204 16.56 -8.93 -5.58
N ALA A 205 17.68 -9.16 -4.89
CA ALA A 205 18.15 -10.51 -4.55
C ALA A 205 17.13 -11.28 -3.71
N HIS A 206 16.47 -10.60 -2.76
CA HIS A 206 15.43 -11.21 -1.94
C HIS A 206 14.20 -11.64 -2.78
N ILE A 207 13.74 -10.79 -3.69
CA ILE A 207 12.62 -11.10 -4.60
C ILE A 207 12.98 -12.29 -5.52
N GLN A 208 14.21 -12.33 -6.03
CA GLN A 208 14.72 -13.46 -6.83
C GLN A 208 14.79 -14.76 -6.01
N LYS A 209 15.26 -14.69 -4.75
CA LYS A 209 15.27 -15.83 -3.82
C LYS A 209 13.86 -16.38 -3.56
N LEU A 210 12.86 -15.51 -3.57
CA LEU A 210 11.45 -15.92 -3.56
C LEU A 210 10.97 -16.48 -4.90
N LYS A 211 11.81 -16.53 -5.94
CA LYS A 211 11.50 -17.03 -7.29
C LYS A 211 10.37 -16.24 -7.98
N TYR A 212 10.42 -14.92 -7.89
CA TYR A 212 9.60 -14.02 -8.70
C TYR A 212 10.36 -13.55 -9.93
N SER A 213 9.64 -13.32 -11.01
CA SER A 213 10.11 -12.60 -12.20
C SER A 213 9.63 -11.16 -12.16
N PHE A 214 10.41 -10.26 -12.76
CA PHE A 214 10.09 -8.85 -12.85
C PHE A 214 9.44 -8.53 -14.18
N TYR A 215 8.46 -7.66 -14.14
CA TYR A 215 7.80 -7.08 -15.30
C TYR A 215 7.67 -5.58 -15.06
N ASN A 216 7.68 -4.80 -16.13
CA ASN A 216 7.34 -3.38 -16.02
C ASN A 216 5.81 -3.18 -15.87
N GLU A 217 5.37 -1.93 -15.71
CA GLU A 217 3.94 -1.61 -15.55
C GLU A 217 3.09 -2.05 -16.76
N ASP A 218 3.68 -2.21 -17.95
CA ASP A 218 2.98 -2.64 -19.17
C ASP A 218 2.97 -4.18 -19.33
N LEU A 219 3.53 -4.91 -18.36
CA LEU A 219 3.63 -6.38 -18.30
C LEU A 219 4.58 -6.99 -19.35
N ASN A 220 5.63 -6.23 -19.71
CA ASN A 220 6.73 -6.66 -20.58
C ASN A 220 7.94 -7.08 -19.76
#